data_74d3b6f4516aa6c3fe5e6fc149f733e4
#
_entry.id   74d3b6f4516aa6c3fe5e6fc149f733e4
#
_cell.length_a   1.000
_cell.length_b   1.000
_cell.length_c   1.000
_cell.angle_alpha   90.00
_cell.angle_beta   90.00
_cell.angle_gamma   90.00
#
_symmetry.space_group_name_H-M   'P 1'
#
loop_
_entity.id
_entity.type
_entity.pdbx_description
1 polymer ?
#
loop_
_entity_poly.entity_id
_entity_poly.type
_entity_poly.pdbx_seq_one_letter_code
_entity_poly.pdbx_strand_id
1 'polypeptide(L)'
;LWVTWQLEGGAAAVNEEGRMRMQSWRLASTAQANPSTEAVQELVAKFDASLALLKEGDPSRPLFVPWDDNVRARFESVSRLWAEQRSRWTGTRPPTAQESLQATTEFVDAIDGLVSAIEQQMSRLTAILNLFQFVMMALAIAGAVIMLYTGYLYVINPMANLQQGLRKIESGDFSTRIEMEALDEFGLVALGFNGMAGKLQTMYDGLEAQVEAKTRRIEAQRARIETLYEVSAFLASANTIQELSQGFAQRVRKVLNADAVAVRWSDEANQRYLMLASDCFPQEMVAEERSMLAG
;
A
#
# COMPACT_ATOMS: atom_id res chain seq x y z
N LEU A 1 16.36 22.01 20.93
CA LEU A 1 16.88 22.19 22.30
C LEU A 1 17.84 23.38 22.41
N TRP A 2 18.98 23.45 21.65
CA TRP A 2 19.92 24.57 21.76
C TRP A 2 19.29 25.92 21.41
N VAL A 3 18.51 26.02 20.32
CA VAL A 3 17.85 27.27 19.90
C VAL A 3 16.72 27.67 20.85
N THR A 4 15.94 26.71 21.35
CA THR A 4 14.90 26.94 22.34
C THR A 4 15.52 27.51 23.62
N TRP A 5 16.63 26.96 24.05
CA TRP A 5 17.40 27.44 25.19
C TRP A 5 17.92 28.88 24.95
N GLN A 6 18.43 29.19 23.76
CA GLN A 6 18.83 30.55 23.37
C GLN A 6 17.68 31.58 23.40
N LEU A 7 16.49 31.17 22.99
CA LEU A 7 15.32 32.06 23.02
C LEU A 7 14.85 32.38 24.44
N GLU A 8 14.84 31.39 25.33
CA GLU A 8 14.52 31.59 26.73
C GLU A 8 15.53 32.53 27.41
N GLY A 9 16.80 32.35 27.16
CA GLY A 9 17.88 33.20 27.69
C GLY A 9 17.82 34.63 27.17
N GLY A 10 17.53 34.80 25.88
CA GLY A 10 17.38 36.11 25.25
C GLY A 10 16.20 36.92 25.82
N ALA A 11 15.07 36.29 26.10
CA ALA A 11 13.93 36.95 26.73
C ALA A 11 14.27 37.45 28.16
N ALA A 12 15.03 36.67 28.93
CA ALA A 12 15.52 37.10 30.24
C ALA A 12 16.52 38.26 30.13
N ALA A 13 17.37 38.29 29.09
CA ALA A 13 18.30 39.39 28.82
C ALA A 13 17.56 40.69 28.51
N VAL A 14 16.54 40.65 27.65
CA VAL A 14 15.71 41.83 27.33
C VAL A 14 15.03 42.42 28.59
N ASN A 15 14.57 41.53 29.50
CA ASN A 15 13.98 42.00 30.77
C ASN A 15 15.03 42.64 31.69
N GLU A 16 16.27 42.14 31.75
CA GLU A 16 17.35 42.71 32.50
C GLU A 16 17.75 44.12 31.97
N GLU A 17 17.77 44.29 30.64
CA GLU A 17 17.99 45.58 29.98
C GLU A 17 16.90 46.58 30.30
N GLY A 18 15.63 46.16 30.40
CA GLY A 18 14.52 46.99 30.89
C GLY A 18 14.75 47.46 32.32
N ARG A 19 15.37 46.64 33.16
CA ARG A 19 15.81 47.06 34.52
C ARG A 19 16.93 48.08 34.46
N MET A 20 17.89 47.88 33.59
CA MET A 20 19.02 48.84 33.42
C MET A 20 18.50 50.23 32.98
N ARG A 21 17.54 50.35 32.06
CA ARG A 21 16.89 51.61 31.69
C ARG A 21 16.29 52.30 32.90
N MET A 22 15.51 51.58 33.70
CA MET A 22 14.89 52.09 34.91
C MET A 22 15.97 52.55 35.94
N GLN A 23 17.04 51.76 36.10
CA GLN A 23 18.16 52.07 36.97
C GLN A 23 18.87 53.39 36.52
N SER A 24 19.05 53.58 35.20
CA SER A 24 19.68 54.81 34.64
C SER A 24 18.88 56.08 34.99
N TRP A 25 17.55 56.04 34.82
CA TRP A 25 16.67 57.16 35.21
C TRP A 25 16.65 57.38 36.72
N ARG A 26 16.63 56.29 37.53
CA ARG A 26 16.72 56.39 38.99
C ARG A 26 18.01 57.00 39.44
N LEU A 27 19.14 56.62 38.84
CA LEU A 27 20.45 57.16 39.14
C LEU A 27 20.47 58.67 38.87
N ALA A 28 20.00 59.13 37.69
CA ALA A 28 19.91 60.50 37.31
C ALA A 28 19.04 61.33 38.28
N SER A 29 17.85 60.83 38.62
CA SER A 29 16.91 61.48 39.53
C SER A 29 17.42 61.56 40.98
N THR A 30 18.05 60.47 41.46
CA THR A 30 18.62 60.41 42.80
C THR A 30 19.79 61.38 42.97
N ALA A 31 20.68 61.42 41.95
CA ALA A 31 21.84 62.33 41.97
C ALA A 31 21.43 63.80 41.94
N GLN A 32 20.27 64.14 41.34
CA GLN A 32 19.73 65.51 41.33
C GLN A 32 19.01 65.89 42.65
N ALA A 33 18.28 64.92 43.27
CA ALA A 33 17.46 65.20 44.44
C ALA A 33 18.26 65.16 45.75
N ASN A 34 19.22 64.26 45.88
CA ASN A 34 20.05 64.13 47.06
C ASN A 34 21.41 63.49 46.70
N PRO A 35 22.43 64.29 46.45
CA PRO A 35 23.77 63.80 46.03
C PRO A 35 24.52 63.08 47.15
N SER A 36 23.81 62.38 48.09
CA SER A 36 24.51 61.54 49.07
C SER A 36 25.30 60.48 48.31
N THR A 37 26.61 60.47 48.53
CA THR A 37 27.56 59.60 47.83
C THR A 37 27.21 58.12 48.00
N GLU A 38 26.60 57.74 49.12
CA GLU A 38 26.23 56.34 49.41
C GLU A 38 25.04 55.81 48.55
N ALA A 39 23.96 56.59 48.39
CA ALA A 39 22.82 56.21 47.57
C ALA A 39 23.17 56.10 46.09
N VAL A 40 24.01 57.00 45.58
CA VAL A 40 24.52 56.95 44.22
C VAL A 40 25.44 55.76 43.98
N GLN A 41 26.34 55.49 44.94
CA GLN A 41 27.23 54.32 44.87
C GLN A 41 26.49 53.00 44.87
N GLU A 42 25.42 52.83 45.66
CA GLU A 42 24.55 51.66 45.65
C GLU A 42 23.89 51.43 44.28
N LEU A 43 23.39 52.49 43.62
CA LEU A 43 22.80 52.41 42.30
C LEU A 43 23.79 52.07 41.20
N VAL A 44 25.02 52.66 41.29
CA VAL A 44 26.15 52.31 40.41
C VAL A 44 26.53 50.85 40.55
N ALA A 45 26.65 50.33 41.80
CA ALA A 45 26.95 48.95 42.02
C ALA A 45 25.88 47.98 41.46
N LYS A 46 24.59 48.36 41.59
CA LYS A 46 23.48 47.58 41.03
C LYS A 46 23.53 47.54 39.51
N PHE A 47 23.90 48.64 38.88
CA PHE A 47 24.04 48.69 37.41
C PHE A 47 25.27 47.91 36.94
N ASP A 48 26.39 48.00 37.63
CA ASP A 48 27.59 47.19 37.37
C ASP A 48 27.26 45.72 37.44
N ALA A 49 26.48 45.28 38.43
CA ALA A 49 26.02 43.90 38.58
C ALA A 49 25.10 43.46 37.42
N SER A 50 24.17 44.30 36.98
CA SER A 50 23.32 44.03 35.83
C SER A 50 24.11 43.91 34.52
N LEU A 51 25.13 44.75 34.30
CA LEU A 51 26.00 44.68 33.13
C LEU A 51 26.89 43.40 33.12
N ALA A 52 27.42 43.06 34.30
CA ALA A 52 28.19 41.82 34.46
C ALA A 52 27.31 40.60 34.22
N LEU A 53 26.09 40.61 34.74
CA LEU A 53 25.12 39.55 34.55
C LEU A 53 24.73 39.33 33.05
N LEU A 54 24.55 40.39 32.28
CA LEU A 54 24.36 40.29 30.84
C LEU A 54 25.55 39.72 30.10
N LYS A 55 26.78 40.09 30.54
CA LYS A 55 28.02 39.62 29.94
C LYS A 55 28.28 38.15 30.20
N GLU A 56 28.13 37.72 31.45
CA GLU A 56 28.51 36.40 31.94
C GLU A 56 27.37 35.37 31.86
N GLY A 57 26.13 35.88 31.86
CA GLY A 57 24.93 35.05 31.98
C GLY A 57 24.68 34.58 33.42
N ASP A 58 23.59 33.86 33.63
CA ASP A 58 23.25 33.21 34.90
C ASP A 58 22.88 31.76 34.66
N PRO A 59 23.74 30.79 35.03
CA PRO A 59 23.46 29.38 34.83
C PRO A 59 22.29 28.87 35.70
N SER A 60 21.93 29.56 36.79
CA SER A 60 20.85 29.17 37.71
C SER A 60 19.45 29.49 37.18
N ARG A 61 19.38 30.43 36.27
CA ARG A 61 18.21 30.78 35.47
C ARG A 61 18.64 30.96 34.02
N PRO A 62 17.83 30.61 33.04
CA PRO A 62 18.20 30.77 31.62
C PRO A 62 18.29 32.25 31.25
N LEU A 63 19.40 32.90 31.61
CA LEU A 63 19.72 34.28 31.24
C LEU A 63 21.07 34.28 30.55
N PHE A 64 21.06 34.54 29.25
CA PHE A 64 22.25 34.77 28.44
C PHE A 64 21.85 35.54 27.18
N VAL A 65 22.79 36.33 26.71
CA VAL A 65 22.61 37.13 25.51
C VAL A 65 22.90 36.28 24.26
N PRO A 66 22.04 36.24 23.24
CA PRO A 66 22.33 35.54 22.00
C PRO A 66 23.35 36.36 21.16
N TRP A 67 24.64 36.17 21.46
CA TRP A 67 25.73 36.95 20.90
C TRP A 67 25.85 36.75 19.38
N ASP A 68 25.79 37.85 18.64
CA ASP A 68 26.29 37.99 17.28
C ASP A 68 27.17 39.25 17.20
N ASP A 69 27.68 39.56 16.04
CA ASP A 69 28.58 40.71 15.86
C ASP A 69 27.87 42.04 16.15
N ASN A 70 26.58 42.16 15.80
CA ASN A 70 25.79 43.35 16.04
C ASN A 70 25.48 43.54 17.54
N VAL A 71 24.98 42.48 18.18
CA VAL A 71 24.73 42.49 19.65
C VAL A 71 25.97 42.81 20.43
N ARG A 72 27.11 42.22 20.04
CA ARG A 72 28.43 42.47 20.68
C ARG A 72 28.85 43.92 20.53
N ALA A 73 28.75 44.49 19.31
CA ALA A 73 29.11 45.90 19.07
C ALA A 73 28.20 46.85 19.88
N ARG A 74 26.91 46.57 20.01
CA ARG A 74 25.97 47.34 20.82
C ARG A 74 26.29 47.26 22.31
N PHE A 75 26.57 46.05 22.82
CA PHE A 75 26.98 45.87 24.21
C PHE A 75 28.28 46.57 24.55
N GLU A 76 29.26 46.58 23.67
CA GLU A 76 30.51 47.31 23.86
C GLU A 76 30.26 48.81 23.88
N SER A 77 29.30 49.32 23.05
CA SER A 77 28.91 50.74 23.08
C SER A 77 28.29 51.13 24.41
N VAL A 78 27.32 50.31 24.91
CA VAL A 78 26.68 50.49 26.22
C VAL A 78 27.74 50.46 27.32
N SER A 79 28.66 49.49 27.29
CA SER A 79 29.70 49.38 28.31
C SER A 79 30.65 50.57 28.34
N ARG A 80 30.99 51.11 27.17
CA ARG A 80 31.83 52.31 27.05
C ARG A 80 31.15 53.54 27.59
N LEU A 81 29.89 53.81 27.18
CA LEU A 81 29.05 54.89 27.67
C LEU A 81 28.84 54.81 29.16
N TRP A 82 28.64 53.61 29.69
CA TRP A 82 28.56 53.38 31.15
C TRP A 82 29.83 53.78 31.87
N ALA A 83 31.00 53.37 31.38
CA ALA A 83 32.27 53.74 31.98
C ALA A 83 32.47 55.26 32.04
N GLU A 84 32.05 56.01 30.98
CA GLU A 84 32.08 57.47 30.97
C GLU A 84 31.08 58.06 31.98
N GLN A 85 29.84 57.55 32.02
CA GLN A 85 28.83 58.01 32.95
C GLN A 85 29.20 57.70 34.41
N ARG A 86 29.70 56.51 34.68
CA ARG A 86 30.16 56.12 36.00
C ARG A 86 31.21 57.07 36.56
N SER A 87 32.18 57.46 35.71
CA SER A 87 33.22 58.42 36.14
C SER A 87 32.68 59.81 36.48
N ARG A 88 31.63 60.25 35.83
CA ARG A 88 30.91 61.51 36.10
C ARG A 88 30.14 61.47 37.41
N TRP A 89 29.45 60.33 37.71
CA TRP A 89 28.68 60.16 38.96
C TRP A 89 29.52 59.94 40.19
N THR A 90 30.72 59.37 40.03
CA THR A 90 31.67 59.11 41.12
C THR A 90 32.73 60.21 41.29
N GLY A 91 32.75 61.17 40.36
CA GLY A 91 33.73 62.28 40.35
C GLY A 91 33.42 63.36 41.39
N THR A 92 34.45 64.25 41.60
CA THR A 92 34.38 65.34 42.60
C THR A 92 33.47 66.51 42.21
N ARG A 93 33.08 66.60 40.93
CA ARG A 93 32.18 67.66 40.44
C ARG A 93 30.90 67.06 39.96
N PRO A 94 29.74 67.29 40.62
CA PRO A 94 28.47 66.79 40.16
C PRO A 94 28.10 67.46 38.82
N PRO A 95 27.55 66.68 37.82
CA PRO A 95 27.11 67.22 36.57
C PRO A 95 25.88 68.15 36.74
N THR A 96 25.71 69.13 35.87
CA THR A 96 24.52 69.98 35.84
C THR A 96 23.29 69.15 35.47
N ALA A 97 22.10 69.63 35.85
CA ALA A 97 20.85 68.93 35.56
C ALA A 97 20.65 68.66 34.05
N GLN A 98 21.06 69.61 33.22
CA GLN A 98 20.93 69.50 31.77
C GLN A 98 21.95 68.48 31.18
N GLU A 99 23.20 68.52 31.65
CA GLU A 99 24.21 67.53 31.26
C GLU A 99 23.83 66.12 31.69
N SER A 100 23.24 65.98 32.90
CA SER A 100 22.75 64.67 33.38
C SER A 100 21.63 64.16 32.55
N LEU A 101 20.66 64.99 32.19
CA LEU A 101 19.52 64.61 31.37
C LEU A 101 19.94 64.15 29.98
N GLN A 102 20.77 64.93 29.31
CA GLN A 102 21.29 64.65 27.98
C GLN A 102 22.09 63.34 27.95
N ALA A 103 23.03 63.18 28.89
CA ALA A 103 23.86 61.98 29.01
C ALA A 103 23.05 60.72 29.35
N THR A 104 21.98 60.86 30.19
CA THR A 104 21.08 59.77 30.52
C THR A 104 20.25 59.35 29.29
N THR A 105 19.76 60.32 28.52
CA THR A 105 19.01 60.08 27.29
C THR A 105 19.85 59.31 26.28
N GLU A 106 21.07 59.78 25.99
CA GLU A 106 22.02 59.11 25.07
C GLU A 106 22.34 57.68 25.54
N PHE A 107 22.47 57.47 26.84
CA PHE A 107 22.76 56.16 27.40
C PHE A 107 21.57 55.22 27.32
N VAL A 108 20.35 55.71 27.58
CA VAL A 108 19.11 54.94 27.41
C VAL A 108 18.90 54.57 25.95
N ASP A 109 19.15 55.48 25.00
CA ASP A 109 19.09 55.16 23.57
C ASP A 109 20.06 54.09 23.17
N ALA A 110 21.29 54.04 23.77
CA ALA A 110 22.23 52.99 23.54
C ALA A 110 21.75 51.61 24.09
N ILE A 111 21.08 51.61 25.27
CA ILE A 111 20.47 50.39 25.85
C ILE A 111 19.34 49.95 24.94
N ASP A 112 18.47 50.85 24.46
CA ASP A 112 17.37 50.52 23.53
C ASP A 112 17.91 49.94 22.20
N GLY A 113 19.05 50.45 21.75
CA GLY A 113 19.76 49.90 20.59
C GLY A 113 20.29 48.46 20.84
N LEU A 114 20.70 48.14 22.06
CA LEU A 114 21.11 46.79 22.45
C LEU A 114 19.88 45.86 22.53
N VAL A 115 18.78 46.31 23.16
CA VAL A 115 17.49 45.56 23.22
C VAL A 115 17.06 45.18 21.79
N SER A 116 16.99 46.17 20.89
CA SER A 116 16.60 45.93 19.51
C SER A 116 17.50 44.94 18.76
N ALA A 117 18.79 44.95 19.02
CA ALA A 117 19.72 44.01 18.42
C ALA A 117 19.49 42.59 18.94
N ILE A 118 19.25 42.40 20.23
CA ILE A 118 18.90 41.11 20.83
C ILE A 118 17.56 40.59 20.29
N GLU A 119 16.54 41.45 20.22
CA GLU A 119 15.23 41.07 19.67
C GLU A 119 15.32 40.64 18.18
N GLN A 120 16.12 41.37 17.38
CA GLN A 120 16.36 40.99 15.99
C GLN A 120 17.08 39.62 15.89
N GLN A 121 18.05 39.38 16.72
CA GLN A 121 18.76 38.09 16.74
C GLN A 121 17.82 36.93 17.16
N MET A 122 17.00 37.15 18.17
CA MET A 122 15.96 36.20 18.60
C MET A 122 14.94 35.91 17.48
N SER A 123 14.49 36.98 16.80
CA SER A 123 13.57 36.85 15.66
C SER A 123 14.20 36.02 14.52
N ARG A 124 15.49 36.27 14.22
CA ARG A 124 16.24 35.52 13.22
C ARG A 124 16.37 34.02 13.59
N LEU A 125 16.70 33.73 14.85
CA LEU A 125 16.76 32.35 15.34
C LEU A 125 15.40 31.65 15.26
N THR A 126 14.32 32.37 15.62
CA THR A 126 12.95 31.87 15.50
C THR A 126 12.57 31.58 14.05
N ALA A 127 12.95 32.47 13.11
CA ALA A 127 12.70 32.27 11.69
C ALA A 127 13.44 31.02 11.15
N ILE A 128 14.69 30.80 11.56
CA ILE A 128 15.48 29.61 11.20
C ILE A 128 14.81 28.34 11.74
N LEU A 129 14.37 28.35 13.00
CA LEU A 129 13.65 27.21 13.61
C LEU A 129 12.37 26.89 12.85
N ASN A 130 11.57 27.91 12.53
CA ASN A 130 10.33 27.70 11.79
C ASN A 130 10.61 27.13 10.39
N LEU A 131 11.63 27.66 9.70
CA LEU A 131 12.05 27.12 8.40
C LEU A 131 12.46 25.66 8.52
N PHE A 132 13.28 25.32 9.50
CA PHE A 132 13.70 23.93 9.74
C PHE A 132 12.48 23.03 10.03
N GLN A 133 11.54 23.49 10.85
CA GLN A 133 10.32 22.77 11.18
C GLN A 133 9.45 22.53 9.93
N PHE A 134 9.29 23.54 9.06
CA PHE A 134 8.55 23.39 7.81
C PHE A 134 9.22 22.41 6.86
N VAL A 135 10.54 22.44 6.74
CA VAL A 135 11.30 21.49 5.91
C VAL A 135 11.14 20.06 6.44
N MET A 136 11.27 19.85 7.74
CA MET A 136 11.07 18.54 8.36
C MET A 136 9.65 18.02 8.18
N MET A 137 8.65 18.91 8.31
CA MET A 137 7.25 18.54 8.07
C MET A 137 7.02 18.15 6.60
N ALA A 138 7.57 18.91 5.65
CA ALA A 138 7.47 18.59 4.23
C ALA A 138 8.13 17.24 3.90
N LEU A 139 9.31 16.96 4.45
CA LEU A 139 10.00 15.67 4.30
C LEU A 139 9.20 14.50 4.92
N ALA A 140 8.58 14.72 6.09
CA ALA A 140 7.75 13.71 6.72
C ALA A 140 6.52 13.37 5.87
N ILE A 141 5.84 14.40 5.31
CA ILE A 141 4.71 14.21 4.41
C ILE A 141 5.14 13.48 3.14
N ALA A 142 6.24 13.92 2.51
CA ALA A 142 6.78 13.26 1.32
C ALA A 142 7.14 11.79 1.60
N GLY A 143 7.79 11.51 2.73
CA GLY A 143 8.10 10.14 3.16
C GLY A 143 6.86 9.28 3.37
N ALA A 144 5.82 9.84 4.00
CA ALA A 144 4.55 9.14 4.18
C ALA A 144 3.87 8.82 2.84
N VAL A 145 3.86 9.76 1.89
CA VAL A 145 3.31 9.53 0.55
C VAL A 145 4.09 8.43 -0.19
N ILE A 146 5.41 8.49 -0.16
CA ILE A 146 6.28 7.46 -0.77
C ILE A 146 6.01 6.10 -0.13
N MET A 147 5.91 6.02 1.20
CA MET A 147 5.65 4.78 1.92
C MET A 147 4.28 4.19 1.56
N LEU A 148 3.23 5.02 1.48
CA LEU A 148 1.90 4.58 1.06
C LEU A 148 1.89 4.09 -0.39
N TYR A 149 2.57 4.80 -1.28
CA TYR A 149 2.65 4.44 -2.69
C TYR A 149 3.44 3.14 -2.91
N THR A 150 4.57 2.97 -2.24
CA THR A 150 5.34 1.71 -2.29
C THR A 150 4.57 0.56 -1.68
N GLY A 151 3.88 0.76 -0.54
CA GLY A 151 3.00 -0.25 0.05
C GLY A 151 1.86 -0.66 -0.88
N TYR A 152 1.27 0.30 -1.60
CA TYR A 152 0.26 -0.01 -2.62
C TYR A 152 0.84 -0.87 -3.76
N LEU A 153 1.98 -0.47 -4.33
CA LEU A 153 2.59 -1.17 -5.46
C LEU A 153 3.10 -2.57 -5.11
N TYR A 154 3.78 -2.72 -3.97
CA TYR A 154 4.48 -3.95 -3.63
C TYR A 154 3.68 -4.90 -2.74
N VAL A 155 2.59 -4.45 -2.11
CA VAL A 155 1.78 -5.29 -1.22
C VAL A 155 0.34 -5.38 -1.69
N ILE A 156 -0.37 -4.26 -1.82
CA ILE A 156 -1.81 -4.27 -2.07
C ILE A 156 -2.14 -4.77 -3.48
N ASN A 157 -1.42 -4.28 -4.49
CA ASN A 157 -1.67 -4.67 -5.87
C ASN A 157 -1.38 -6.15 -6.14
N PRO A 158 -0.23 -6.75 -5.75
CA PRO A 158 0.01 -8.18 -5.87
C PRO A 158 -1.04 -9.03 -5.14
N MET A 159 -1.43 -8.61 -3.95
CA MET A 159 -2.45 -9.31 -3.16
C MET A 159 -3.82 -9.30 -3.83
N ALA A 160 -4.20 -8.19 -4.47
CA ALA A 160 -5.42 -8.09 -5.26
C ALA A 160 -5.40 -9.03 -6.48
N ASN A 161 -4.28 -9.15 -7.17
CA ASN A 161 -4.09 -10.07 -8.29
C ASN A 161 -4.22 -11.54 -7.87
N LEU A 162 -3.61 -11.91 -6.74
CA LEU A 162 -3.76 -13.24 -6.15
C LEU A 162 -5.22 -13.54 -5.79
N GLN A 163 -5.91 -12.58 -5.15
CA GLN A 163 -7.32 -12.73 -4.80
C GLN A 163 -8.21 -12.89 -6.04
N GLN A 164 -7.95 -12.14 -7.10
CA GLN A 164 -8.69 -12.26 -8.35
C GLN A 164 -8.47 -13.63 -9.02
N GLY A 165 -7.22 -14.11 -9.05
CA GLY A 165 -6.89 -15.44 -9.55
C GLY A 165 -7.62 -16.54 -8.77
N LEU A 166 -7.65 -16.43 -7.44
CA LEU A 166 -8.34 -17.39 -6.57
C LEU A 166 -9.85 -17.45 -6.85
N ARG A 167 -10.49 -16.28 -7.02
CA ARG A 167 -11.93 -16.22 -7.37
C ARG A 167 -12.24 -16.86 -8.72
N LYS A 168 -11.33 -16.75 -9.70
CA LYS A 168 -11.52 -17.39 -10.99
C LYS A 168 -11.46 -18.92 -10.88
N ILE A 169 -10.51 -19.44 -10.11
CA ILE A 169 -10.44 -20.88 -9.82
C ILE A 169 -11.70 -21.36 -9.09
N GLU A 170 -12.19 -20.60 -8.11
CA GLU A 170 -13.43 -20.90 -7.38
C GLU A 170 -14.64 -20.97 -8.33
N SER A 171 -14.68 -20.13 -9.37
CA SER A 171 -15.71 -20.17 -10.41
C SER A 171 -15.53 -21.28 -11.46
N GLY A 172 -14.47 -22.11 -11.33
CA GLY A 172 -14.20 -23.23 -12.24
C GLY A 172 -13.26 -22.91 -13.40
N ASP A 173 -12.72 -21.69 -13.48
CA ASP A 173 -11.72 -21.33 -14.49
C ASP A 173 -10.31 -21.74 -14.04
N PHE A 174 -9.97 -23.01 -14.27
CA PHE A 174 -8.64 -23.56 -13.96
C PHE A 174 -7.57 -23.17 -14.97
N SER A 175 -7.93 -22.50 -16.07
CA SER A 175 -6.98 -22.01 -17.08
C SER A 175 -6.27 -20.72 -16.63
N THR A 176 -6.82 -20.02 -15.64
CA THR A 176 -6.26 -18.78 -15.10
C THR A 176 -4.85 -19.01 -14.56
N ARG A 177 -3.93 -18.10 -14.93
CA ARG A 177 -2.56 -18.02 -14.39
C ARG A 177 -2.31 -16.61 -13.88
N ILE A 178 -1.52 -16.52 -12.83
CA ILE A 178 -1.10 -15.25 -12.25
C ILE A 178 0.28 -14.94 -12.80
N GLU A 179 0.35 -13.87 -13.60
CA GLU A 179 1.61 -13.35 -14.11
C GLU A 179 2.21 -12.43 -13.04
N MET A 180 3.29 -12.86 -12.42
CA MET A 180 4.09 -12.04 -11.50
C MET A 180 5.57 -12.27 -11.81
N GLU A 181 6.23 -11.20 -12.24
CA GLU A 181 7.68 -11.20 -12.51
C GLU A 181 8.51 -11.00 -11.23
N ALA A 182 7.88 -10.90 -10.06
CA ALA A 182 8.57 -10.63 -8.81
C ALA A 182 9.31 -11.88 -8.30
N LEU A 183 10.59 -11.71 -7.97
CA LEU A 183 11.43 -12.72 -7.29
C LEU A 183 11.28 -12.64 -5.76
N ASP A 184 10.12 -12.21 -5.28
CA ASP A 184 9.76 -12.04 -3.88
C ASP A 184 8.80 -13.14 -3.40
N GLU A 185 8.30 -13.01 -2.18
CA GLU A 185 7.36 -13.93 -1.55
C GLU A 185 6.06 -14.06 -2.35
N PHE A 186 5.58 -12.99 -2.97
CA PHE A 186 4.39 -13.01 -3.82
C PHE A 186 4.61 -13.79 -5.11
N GLY A 187 5.81 -13.68 -5.70
CA GLY A 187 6.21 -14.49 -6.84
C GLY A 187 6.22 -15.98 -6.53
N LEU A 188 6.73 -16.38 -5.35
CA LEU A 188 6.69 -17.78 -4.89
C LEU A 188 5.26 -18.29 -4.69
N VAL A 189 4.37 -17.47 -4.13
CA VAL A 189 2.95 -17.79 -3.96
C VAL A 189 2.27 -17.95 -5.32
N ALA A 190 2.56 -17.06 -6.28
CA ALA A 190 2.02 -17.13 -7.64
C ALA A 190 2.48 -18.42 -8.36
N LEU A 191 3.74 -18.84 -8.21
CA LEU A 191 4.25 -20.11 -8.75
C LEU A 191 3.51 -21.30 -8.15
N GLY A 192 3.32 -21.32 -6.83
CA GLY A 192 2.56 -22.36 -6.14
C GLY A 192 1.10 -22.40 -6.61
N PHE A 193 0.46 -21.23 -6.74
CA PHE A 193 -0.89 -21.10 -7.28
C PHE A 193 -0.99 -21.65 -8.71
N ASN A 194 -0.09 -21.24 -9.60
CA ASN A 194 -0.08 -21.69 -10.98
C ASN A 194 0.14 -23.20 -11.10
N GLY A 195 0.98 -23.77 -10.23
CA GLY A 195 1.18 -25.21 -10.13
C GLY A 195 -0.08 -25.96 -9.70
N MET A 196 -0.79 -25.43 -8.70
CA MET A 196 -2.08 -25.97 -8.25
C MET A 196 -3.13 -25.88 -9.34
N ALA A 197 -3.28 -24.70 -9.96
CA ALA A 197 -4.23 -24.48 -11.06
C ALA A 197 -4.00 -25.45 -12.23
N GLY A 198 -2.72 -25.69 -12.61
CA GLY A 198 -2.38 -26.64 -13.64
C GLY A 198 -2.76 -28.08 -13.29
N LYS A 199 -2.56 -28.52 -12.04
CA LYS A 199 -2.98 -29.84 -11.58
C LYS A 199 -4.51 -29.98 -11.59
N LEU A 200 -5.23 -28.97 -11.11
CA LEU A 200 -6.69 -28.97 -11.12
C LEU A 200 -7.24 -29.05 -12.54
N GLN A 201 -6.67 -28.28 -13.47
CA GLN A 201 -7.05 -28.31 -14.88
C GLN A 201 -6.87 -29.71 -15.47
N THR A 202 -5.69 -30.33 -15.29
CA THR A 202 -5.41 -31.69 -15.78
C THR A 202 -6.36 -32.74 -15.20
N MET A 203 -6.69 -32.62 -13.91
CA MET A 203 -7.67 -33.52 -13.26
C MET A 203 -9.06 -33.32 -13.80
N TYR A 204 -9.48 -32.09 -14.04
CA TYR A 204 -10.81 -31.79 -14.56
C TYR A 204 -10.98 -32.27 -15.99
N ASP A 205 -9.99 -31.97 -16.86
CA ASP A 205 -9.97 -32.44 -18.26
C ASP A 205 -9.99 -33.99 -18.31
N GLY A 206 -9.23 -34.65 -17.44
CA GLY A 206 -9.21 -36.11 -17.31
C GLY A 206 -10.55 -36.68 -16.84
N LEU A 207 -11.23 -36.00 -15.90
CA LEU A 207 -12.55 -36.40 -15.41
C LEU A 207 -13.61 -36.25 -16.52
N GLU A 208 -13.59 -35.15 -17.27
CA GLU A 208 -14.49 -34.91 -18.38
C GLU A 208 -14.35 -35.99 -19.47
N ALA A 209 -13.12 -36.31 -19.87
CA ALA A 209 -12.82 -37.39 -20.79
C ALA A 209 -13.33 -38.76 -20.30
N GLN A 210 -13.17 -39.07 -18.99
CA GLN A 210 -13.69 -40.29 -18.40
C GLN A 210 -15.21 -40.37 -18.38
N VAL A 211 -15.86 -39.24 -18.07
CA VAL A 211 -17.34 -39.13 -18.08
C VAL A 211 -17.84 -39.36 -19.49
N GLU A 212 -17.26 -38.72 -20.50
CA GLU A 212 -17.64 -38.91 -21.90
C GLU A 212 -17.45 -40.37 -22.37
N ALA A 213 -16.30 -40.96 -22.04
CA ALA A 213 -16.03 -42.35 -22.38
C ALA A 213 -17.02 -43.35 -21.72
N LYS A 214 -17.35 -43.09 -20.43
CA LYS A 214 -18.36 -43.93 -19.72
C LYS A 214 -19.73 -43.73 -20.31
N THR A 215 -20.13 -42.51 -20.66
CA THR A 215 -21.45 -42.19 -21.26
C THR A 215 -21.58 -42.94 -22.60
N ARG A 216 -20.58 -42.80 -23.48
CA ARG A 216 -20.58 -43.56 -24.77
C ARG A 216 -20.69 -45.06 -24.56
N ARG A 217 -19.98 -45.64 -23.57
CA ARG A 217 -20.07 -47.07 -23.24
C ARG A 217 -21.45 -47.46 -22.75
N ILE A 218 -22.07 -46.67 -21.89
CA ILE A 218 -23.43 -46.94 -21.39
C ILE A 218 -24.44 -46.86 -22.53
N GLU A 219 -24.34 -45.88 -23.43
CA GLU A 219 -25.22 -45.79 -24.60
C GLU A 219 -25.09 -46.99 -25.53
N ALA A 220 -23.85 -47.44 -25.79
CA ALA A 220 -23.60 -48.65 -26.59
C ALA A 220 -24.13 -49.92 -25.92
N GLN A 221 -24.00 -50.04 -24.59
CA GLN A 221 -24.57 -51.15 -23.85
C GLN A 221 -26.12 -51.13 -23.89
N ARG A 222 -26.72 -49.96 -23.72
CA ARG A 222 -28.18 -49.77 -23.79
C ARG A 222 -28.72 -50.16 -25.16
N ALA A 223 -28.11 -49.69 -26.25
CA ALA A 223 -28.48 -50.02 -27.59
C ALA A 223 -28.37 -51.57 -27.82
N ARG A 224 -27.33 -52.21 -27.31
CA ARG A 224 -27.17 -53.68 -27.40
C ARG A 224 -28.28 -54.41 -26.64
N ILE A 225 -28.60 -53.96 -25.42
CA ILE A 225 -29.69 -54.56 -24.61
C ILE A 225 -31.04 -54.39 -25.31
N GLU A 226 -31.33 -53.22 -25.86
CA GLU A 226 -32.55 -52.94 -26.59
C GLU A 226 -32.69 -53.85 -27.82
N THR A 227 -31.61 -54.02 -28.60
CA THR A 227 -31.57 -54.97 -29.70
C THR A 227 -31.83 -56.43 -29.27
N LEU A 228 -31.20 -56.86 -28.16
CA LEU A 228 -31.42 -58.21 -27.61
C LEU A 228 -32.83 -58.39 -27.13
N TYR A 229 -33.44 -57.36 -26.50
CA TYR A 229 -34.81 -57.38 -26.05
C TYR A 229 -35.77 -57.50 -27.24
N GLU A 230 -35.57 -56.71 -28.31
CA GLU A 230 -36.38 -56.80 -29.55
C GLU A 230 -36.30 -58.18 -30.21
N VAL A 231 -35.08 -58.75 -30.27
CA VAL A 231 -34.89 -60.09 -30.81
C VAL A 231 -35.58 -61.12 -29.94
N SER A 232 -35.42 -61.03 -28.61
CA SER A 232 -36.04 -61.99 -27.69
C SER A 232 -37.58 -61.90 -27.73
N ALA A 233 -38.17 -60.68 -27.76
CA ALA A 233 -39.60 -60.46 -27.88
C ALA A 233 -40.14 -61.04 -29.20
N PHE A 234 -39.40 -60.86 -30.29
CA PHE A 234 -39.76 -61.46 -31.57
C PHE A 234 -39.73 -63.01 -31.51
N LEU A 235 -38.69 -63.61 -30.99
CA LEU A 235 -38.61 -65.08 -30.83
C LEU A 235 -39.76 -65.63 -29.98
N ALA A 236 -40.14 -64.93 -28.92
CA ALA A 236 -41.24 -65.34 -28.06
C ALA A 236 -42.67 -65.17 -28.72
N SER A 237 -42.82 -64.30 -29.71
CA SER A 237 -44.07 -64.03 -30.41
C SER A 237 -44.30 -64.91 -31.63
N ALA A 238 -43.26 -65.52 -32.20
CA ALA A 238 -43.37 -66.40 -33.38
C ALA A 238 -43.96 -67.77 -32.99
N ASN A 239 -45.15 -68.11 -33.57
CA ASN A 239 -45.82 -69.38 -33.30
C ASN A 239 -45.48 -70.46 -34.32
N THR A 240 -44.89 -70.10 -35.45
CA THR A 240 -44.52 -71.03 -36.53
C THR A 240 -43.12 -70.80 -37.00
N ILE A 241 -42.46 -71.88 -37.52
CA ILE A 241 -41.12 -71.78 -38.11
C ILE A 241 -41.06 -70.81 -39.30
N GLN A 242 -42.22 -70.64 -39.96
CA GLN A 242 -42.34 -69.76 -41.12
C GLN A 242 -42.37 -68.32 -40.72
N GLU A 243 -43.14 -67.95 -39.67
CA GLU A 243 -43.10 -66.60 -39.06
C GLU A 243 -41.71 -66.22 -38.53
N LEU A 244 -41.08 -67.21 -37.85
CA LEU A 244 -39.76 -67.02 -37.34
C LEU A 244 -38.75 -66.70 -38.46
N SER A 245 -38.77 -67.51 -39.51
CA SER A 245 -37.89 -67.37 -40.67
C SER A 245 -38.08 -66.07 -41.40
N GLN A 246 -39.39 -65.69 -41.63
CA GLN A 246 -39.71 -64.44 -42.32
C GLN A 246 -39.27 -63.20 -41.52
N GLY A 247 -39.50 -63.15 -40.23
CA GLY A 247 -39.09 -62.02 -39.41
C GLY A 247 -37.55 -61.99 -39.23
N PHE A 248 -36.85 -63.13 -39.24
CA PHE A 248 -35.43 -63.20 -39.25
C PHE A 248 -34.84 -62.62 -40.57
N ALA A 249 -35.41 -63.06 -41.72
CA ALA A 249 -34.98 -62.52 -43.02
C ALA A 249 -35.09 -61.00 -43.12
N GLN A 250 -36.23 -60.45 -42.66
CA GLN A 250 -36.44 -58.97 -42.65
C GLN A 250 -35.44 -58.23 -41.79
N ARG A 251 -35.10 -58.77 -40.58
CA ARG A 251 -34.14 -58.12 -39.66
C ARG A 251 -32.72 -58.22 -40.18
N VAL A 252 -32.31 -59.38 -40.65
CA VAL A 252 -30.97 -59.56 -41.24
C VAL A 252 -30.76 -58.66 -42.44
N ARG A 253 -31.76 -58.53 -43.33
CA ARG A 253 -31.70 -57.62 -44.49
C ARG A 253 -31.46 -56.19 -44.01
N LYS A 254 -32.23 -55.72 -43.00
CA LYS A 254 -32.12 -54.37 -42.48
C LYS A 254 -30.74 -54.13 -41.80
N VAL A 255 -30.25 -55.10 -41.05
CA VAL A 255 -28.97 -54.96 -40.32
C VAL A 255 -27.78 -54.99 -41.30
N LEU A 256 -27.80 -55.86 -42.28
CA LEU A 256 -26.75 -56.04 -43.25
C LEU A 256 -26.85 -55.09 -44.46
N ASN A 257 -27.98 -54.33 -44.50
CA ASN A 257 -28.33 -53.46 -45.62
C ASN A 257 -28.25 -54.23 -47.00
N ALA A 258 -28.69 -55.47 -46.96
CA ALA A 258 -28.70 -56.34 -48.13
C ALA A 258 -29.89 -56.08 -49.00
N ASP A 259 -29.75 -56.24 -50.33
CA ASP A 259 -30.83 -56.03 -51.31
C ASP A 259 -31.94 -57.08 -51.13
N ALA A 260 -31.59 -58.32 -50.85
CA ALA A 260 -32.49 -59.41 -50.58
C ALA A 260 -31.90 -60.48 -49.65
N VAL A 261 -32.74 -61.13 -48.87
CA VAL A 261 -32.31 -62.23 -47.94
C VAL A 261 -33.31 -63.40 -48.10
N ALA A 262 -32.75 -64.59 -48.17
CA ALA A 262 -33.53 -65.83 -48.12
C ALA A 262 -33.04 -66.72 -46.98
N VAL A 263 -33.98 -67.33 -46.26
CA VAL A 263 -33.71 -68.32 -45.19
C VAL A 263 -34.12 -69.67 -45.72
N ARG A 264 -33.12 -70.58 -45.78
CA ARG A 264 -33.34 -71.94 -46.28
C ARG A 264 -33.11 -72.95 -45.15
N TRP A 265 -33.88 -73.98 -45.15
CA TRP A 265 -33.73 -75.14 -44.29
C TRP A 265 -33.18 -76.32 -45.16
N SER A 266 -32.23 -77.06 -44.63
CA SER A 266 -31.71 -78.25 -45.28
C SER A 266 -32.21 -79.47 -44.55
N ASP A 267 -32.46 -80.60 -45.33
CA ASP A 267 -32.76 -81.91 -44.77
C ASP A 267 -31.48 -82.47 -44.09
N GLU A 268 -31.63 -83.54 -43.28
CA GLU A 268 -30.50 -84.15 -42.53
C GLU A 268 -29.41 -84.67 -43.43
N ALA A 269 -29.66 -85.00 -44.69
CA ALA A 269 -28.68 -85.43 -45.66
C ALA A 269 -28.04 -84.32 -46.44
N ASN A 270 -28.41 -83.07 -46.21
CA ASN A 270 -27.98 -81.84 -46.95
C ASN A 270 -28.19 -81.94 -48.51
N GLN A 271 -29.20 -82.82 -48.93
CA GLN A 271 -29.47 -83.01 -50.34
C GLN A 271 -30.55 -82.12 -50.90
N ARG A 272 -31.39 -81.50 -50.02
CA ARG A 272 -32.44 -80.60 -50.42
C ARG A 272 -32.47 -79.37 -49.54
N TYR A 273 -32.57 -78.21 -50.17
CA TYR A 273 -32.79 -76.94 -49.48
C TYR A 273 -34.19 -76.43 -49.76
N LEU A 274 -34.97 -76.23 -48.72
CA LEU A 274 -36.30 -75.67 -48.79
C LEU A 274 -36.26 -74.22 -48.33
N MET A 275 -36.78 -73.32 -49.16
CA MET A 275 -36.87 -71.89 -48.79
C MET A 275 -38.03 -71.76 -47.76
N LEU A 276 -37.69 -71.38 -46.52
CA LEU A 276 -38.63 -71.11 -45.46
C LEU A 276 -39.17 -69.71 -45.51
N ALA A 277 -38.38 -68.75 -45.86
CA ALA A 277 -38.71 -67.34 -45.96
C ALA A 277 -37.82 -66.58 -46.93
N SER A 278 -38.31 -65.48 -47.45
CA SER A 278 -37.57 -64.57 -48.27
C SER A 278 -38.03 -63.12 -48.06
N ASP A 279 -37.12 -62.16 -48.12
CA ASP A 279 -37.44 -60.71 -48.03
C ASP A 279 -36.79 -60.00 -49.22
N CYS A 280 -37.57 -59.23 -49.97
CA CYS A 280 -37.21 -58.54 -51.19
C CYS A 280 -36.62 -59.43 -52.32
N PHE A 281 -36.97 -60.71 -52.36
CA PHE A 281 -36.65 -61.60 -53.49
C PHE A 281 -37.70 -61.41 -54.64
N PRO A 282 -37.24 -61.36 -55.89
CA PRO A 282 -38.13 -61.35 -57.03
C PRO A 282 -39.05 -62.56 -57.02
N GLN A 283 -40.36 -62.35 -57.28
CA GLN A 283 -41.32 -63.45 -57.23
C GLN A 283 -41.09 -64.61 -58.18
N GLU A 284 -40.47 -64.33 -59.33
CA GLU A 284 -40.08 -65.37 -60.28
C GLU A 284 -38.94 -66.24 -59.71
N MET A 285 -37.97 -65.68 -59.03
CA MET A 285 -36.89 -66.41 -58.39
C MET A 285 -37.36 -67.17 -57.15
N VAL A 286 -38.32 -66.66 -56.39
CA VAL A 286 -38.93 -67.40 -55.26
C VAL A 286 -39.55 -68.67 -55.69
N ALA A 287 -40.21 -68.71 -56.86
CA ALA A 287 -40.92 -69.90 -57.43
C ALA A 287 -39.87 -70.96 -57.90
N GLU A 288 -38.83 -70.54 -58.60
CA GLU A 288 -37.72 -71.39 -59.09
C GLU A 288 -36.89 -71.99 -57.97
N GLU A 289 -36.53 -71.16 -56.98
CA GLU A 289 -35.64 -71.53 -55.87
C GLU A 289 -36.32 -72.09 -54.64
N ARG A 290 -37.61 -72.39 -54.71
CA ARG A 290 -38.42 -72.89 -53.60
C ARG A 290 -37.90 -74.25 -53.09
N SER A 291 -37.34 -75.06 -53.95
CA SER A 291 -36.64 -76.28 -53.56
C SER A 291 -35.42 -76.49 -54.48
N MET A 292 -34.30 -76.51 -53.96
CA MET A 292 -33.02 -76.76 -54.68
C MET A 292 -32.43 -78.09 -54.22
N LEU A 293 -31.91 -78.92 -55.19
CA LEU A 293 -31.11 -80.03 -54.90
C LEU A 293 -29.64 -79.52 -54.67
N ALA A 294 -28.94 -80.09 -53.69
CA ALA A 294 -27.52 -79.80 -53.54
C ALA A 294 -26.83 -80.32 -54.81
N GLY A 295 -26.24 -79.36 -55.55
CA GLY A 295 -25.44 -79.66 -56.72
C GLY A 295 -24.00 -80.02 -56.40
#